data_e1c268177b8838f1f98e956f6dc91f27
#
_entry.id   e1c268177b8838f1f98e956f6dc91f27
#
_cell.length_a   1.000
_cell.length_b   1.000
_cell.length_c   1.000
_cell.angle_alpha   90.00
_cell.angle_beta   90.00
_cell.angle_gamma   90.00
#
_symmetry.space_group_name_H-M   'P 1'
#
loop_
_entity.id
_entity.type
_entity.pdbx_description
1 polymer ?
#
loop_
_entity_poly.entity_id
_entity_poly.type
_entity_poly.pdbx_seq_one_letter_code
_entity_poly.pdbx_strand_id
1 'polypeptide(L)'
;MAGLPAIGTLWTGGELRWLHRLALASFVQQGHRVTLYHTAEAPPDVPAGVATAPSGTVWAHDPGLPDRFPPASFADMFRLRMIRETAAIWADTDMLC
;
A
#
# COMPACT_ATOMS: atom_id res chain seq x y z
N MET A 1 19.08 -2.03 -17.29
CA MET A 1 17.71 -1.89 -17.80
C MET A 1 16.80 -1.49 -16.67
N ALA A 2 15.98 -0.52 -16.91
CA ALA A 2 15.00 -0.14 -15.91
C ALA A 2 13.96 -1.25 -15.78
N GLY A 3 13.69 -1.69 -14.57
CA GLY A 3 12.62 -2.64 -14.31
C GLY A 3 11.26 -1.97 -14.46
N LEU A 4 10.22 -2.73 -14.18
CA LEU A 4 8.87 -2.20 -14.12
C LEU A 4 8.77 -1.20 -12.97
N PRO A 5 7.83 -0.24 -13.05
CA PRO A 5 7.65 0.72 -11.96
C PRO A 5 7.33 0.02 -10.64
N ALA A 6 7.78 0.60 -9.55
CA ALA A 6 7.36 0.15 -8.23
C ALA A 6 5.89 0.48 -8.01
N ILE A 7 5.19 -0.41 -7.32
CA ILE A 7 3.77 -0.24 -6.99
C ILE A 7 3.66 0.03 -5.49
N GLY A 8 2.87 1.02 -5.13
CA GLY A 8 2.55 1.30 -3.74
C GLY A 8 1.05 1.28 -3.51
N THR A 9 0.63 0.79 -2.38
CA THR A 9 -0.77 0.76 -1.99
C THR A 9 -0.90 0.96 -0.49
N LEU A 10 -2.09 1.30 -0.03
CA LEU A 10 -2.38 1.52 1.38
C LEU A 10 -3.42 0.52 1.86
N TRP A 11 -3.21 -0.01 3.05
CA TRP A 11 -4.17 -0.87 3.73
C TRP A 11 -4.47 -0.32 5.12
N THR A 12 -5.73 -0.04 5.38
CA THR A 12 -6.17 0.53 6.66
C THR A 12 -6.94 -0.44 7.54
N GLY A 13 -7.13 -1.67 7.08
CA GLY A 13 -7.84 -2.68 7.82
C GLY A 13 -6.92 -3.65 8.57
N GLY A 14 -7.47 -4.76 9.01
CA GLY A 14 -6.73 -5.85 9.63
C GLY A 14 -6.14 -6.80 8.59
N GLU A 15 -6.51 -8.07 8.64
CA GLU A 15 -5.98 -9.05 7.71
C GLU A 15 -6.47 -8.80 6.29
N LEU A 16 -5.61 -9.07 5.32
CA LEU A 16 -5.97 -9.00 3.91
C LEU A 16 -6.86 -10.20 3.55
N ARG A 17 -7.90 -9.93 2.79
CA ARG A 17 -8.73 -10.98 2.22
C ARG A 17 -8.05 -11.58 0.99
N TRP A 18 -8.53 -12.76 0.57
CA TRP A 18 -7.93 -13.49 -0.54
C TRP A 18 -7.85 -12.64 -1.83
N LEU A 19 -8.87 -11.81 -2.09
CA LEU A 19 -8.88 -10.96 -3.28
C LEU A 19 -7.74 -9.92 -3.25
N HIS A 20 -7.52 -9.31 -2.09
CA HIS A 20 -6.43 -8.35 -1.94
C HIS A 20 -5.06 -9.03 -2.07
N ARG A 21 -4.93 -10.21 -1.48
CA ARG A 21 -3.69 -10.99 -1.58
C ARG A 21 -3.42 -11.38 -3.04
N LEU A 22 -4.47 -11.77 -3.77
CA LEU A 22 -4.36 -12.12 -5.18
C LEU A 22 -3.92 -10.91 -6.01
N ALA A 23 -4.49 -9.75 -5.76
CA ALA A 23 -4.12 -8.53 -6.46
C ALA A 23 -2.64 -8.19 -6.25
N LEU A 24 -2.17 -8.22 -5.00
CA LEU A 24 -0.77 -7.95 -4.69
C LEU A 24 0.14 -8.97 -5.36
N ALA A 25 -0.21 -10.25 -5.29
CA ALA A 25 0.57 -11.31 -5.90
C ALA A 25 0.65 -11.15 -7.43
N SER A 26 -0.43 -10.67 -8.07
CA SER A 26 -0.42 -10.47 -9.52
C SER A 26 0.60 -9.42 -9.95
N PHE A 27 0.74 -8.34 -9.20
CA PHE A 27 1.77 -7.33 -9.49
C PHE A 27 3.18 -7.88 -9.31
N VAL A 28 3.40 -8.66 -8.25
CA VAL A 28 4.70 -9.31 -8.02
C VAL A 28 5.03 -10.27 -9.16
N GLN A 29 4.05 -11.05 -9.58
CA GLN A 29 4.24 -12.03 -10.64
C GLN A 29 4.60 -11.37 -11.97
N GLN A 30 4.12 -10.17 -12.21
CA GLN A 30 4.45 -9.40 -13.41
C GLN A 30 5.82 -8.70 -13.31
N GLY A 31 6.50 -8.81 -12.18
CA GLY A 31 7.84 -8.26 -12.01
C GLY A 31 7.91 -6.92 -11.32
N HIS A 32 6.80 -6.40 -10.81
CA HIS A 32 6.80 -5.15 -10.06
C HIS A 32 7.35 -5.36 -8.65
N ARG A 33 8.03 -4.36 -8.13
CA ARG A 33 8.28 -4.27 -6.70
C ARG A 33 7.03 -3.66 -6.05
N VAL A 34 6.49 -4.35 -5.06
CA VAL A 34 5.23 -3.94 -4.43
C VAL A 34 5.48 -3.65 -2.97
N THR A 35 5.04 -2.48 -2.52
CA THR A 35 5.06 -2.11 -1.10
C THR A 35 3.63 -1.83 -0.65
N LEU A 36 3.23 -2.50 0.42
CA LEU A 36 1.95 -2.24 1.07
C LEU A 36 2.23 -1.39 2.31
N TYR A 37 1.70 -0.18 2.30
CA TYR A 37 1.75 0.72 3.46
C TYR A 37 0.55 0.44 4.35
N HIS A 38 0.76 0.38 5.66
CA HIS A 38 -0.29 0.04 6.60
C HIS A 38 -0.39 1.06 7.71
N THR A 39 -1.59 1.23 8.24
CA THR A 39 -1.85 2.13 9.37
C THR A 39 -1.81 1.39 10.71
N ALA A 40 -1.93 0.07 10.70
CA ALA A 40 -1.88 -0.74 11.91
C ALA A 40 -0.46 -0.74 12.48
N GLU A 41 -0.36 -1.03 13.78
CA GLU A 41 0.92 -1.10 14.46
C GLU A 41 1.81 -2.22 13.89
N ALA A 42 1.20 -3.36 13.56
CA ALA A 42 1.88 -4.48 12.93
C ALA A 42 1.42 -4.66 11.49
N PRO A 43 2.30 -5.07 10.58
CA PRO A 43 1.89 -5.29 9.19
C PRO A 43 0.96 -6.48 9.07
N PRO A 44 0.03 -6.46 8.10
CA PRO A 44 -0.76 -7.65 7.79
C PRO A 44 0.12 -8.72 7.15
N ASP A 45 -0.35 -9.96 7.17
CA ASP A 45 0.32 -11.04 6.45
C ASP A 45 0.12 -10.84 4.94
N VAL A 46 1.22 -10.77 4.20
CA VAL A 46 1.20 -10.46 2.76
C VAL A 46 1.81 -11.60 1.95
N PRO A 47 1.48 -11.70 0.65
CA PRO A 47 2.11 -12.69 -0.21
C PRO A 47 3.63 -12.50 -0.31
N ALA A 48 4.33 -13.57 -0.65
CA ALA A 48 5.77 -13.50 -0.88
C ALA A 48 6.09 -12.46 -1.97
N GLY A 49 7.15 -11.70 -1.75
CA GLY A 49 7.58 -10.67 -2.67
C GLY A 49 6.97 -9.30 -2.43
N VAL A 50 6.00 -9.19 -1.53
CA VAL A 50 5.41 -7.89 -1.14
C VAL A 50 6.14 -7.38 0.10
N ALA A 51 6.63 -6.15 0.02
CA ALA A 51 7.20 -5.47 1.19
C ALA A 51 6.10 -4.74 1.95
N THR A 52 6.30 -4.53 3.24
CA THR A 52 5.38 -3.75 4.06
C THR A 52 6.12 -2.61 4.72
N ALA A 53 5.42 -1.50 4.93
CA ALA A 53 5.97 -0.35 5.64
C ALA A 53 4.84 0.41 6.32
N PRO A 54 5.09 1.02 7.49
CA PRO A 54 4.09 1.89 8.10
C PRO A 54 3.80 3.10 7.21
N SER A 55 2.55 3.55 7.22
CA SER A 55 2.16 4.74 6.45
C SER A 55 2.96 5.99 6.84
N GLY A 56 3.42 6.08 8.09
CA GLY A 56 4.25 7.17 8.56
C GLY A 56 5.62 7.26 7.88
N THR A 57 6.04 6.21 7.18
CA THR A 57 7.29 6.23 6.41
C THR A 57 7.20 7.22 5.25
N VAL A 58 6.03 7.34 4.65
CA VAL A 58 5.78 8.25 3.53
C VAL A 58 5.25 9.60 4.03
N TRP A 59 4.35 9.56 4.97
CA TRP A 59 3.67 10.74 5.49
C TRP A 59 3.63 10.67 7.02
N ALA A 60 4.52 11.42 7.66
CA ALA A 60 4.53 11.51 9.12
C ALA A 60 3.25 12.20 9.58
N HIS A 61 2.34 11.45 10.15
CA HIS A 61 1.06 11.92 10.62
C HIS A 61 0.85 11.48 12.07
N ASP A 62 -0.09 12.15 12.73
CA ASP A 62 -0.52 11.76 14.07
C ASP A 62 -1.09 10.33 14.00
N PRO A 63 -0.70 9.43 14.90
CA PRO A 63 -1.20 8.05 14.89
C PRO A 63 -2.72 7.94 14.93
N GLY A 64 -3.43 8.91 15.51
CA GLY A 64 -4.88 8.92 15.52
C GLY A 64 -5.53 9.45 14.26
N LEU A 65 -4.75 9.98 13.31
CA LEU A 65 -5.31 10.60 12.12
C LEU A 65 -6.13 9.64 11.25
N PRO A 66 -5.71 8.38 11.01
CA PRO A 66 -6.49 7.47 10.20
C PRO A 66 -7.90 7.22 10.75
N ASP A 67 -8.07 7.30 12.07
CA ASP A 67 -9.35 7.04 12.72
C ASP A 67 -10.27 8.27 12.71
N ARG A 68 -9.74 9.45 12.40
CA ARG A 68 -10.51 10.70 12.37
C ARG A 68 -11.23 10.93 11.06
N PHE A 69 -10.86 10.20 10.02
CA PHE A 69 -11.42 10.36 8.69
C PHE A 69 -11.93 9.02 8.17
N PRO A 70 -12.90 9.04 7.25
CA PRO A 70 -13.25 7.82 6.55
C PRO A 70 -12.02 7.23 5.85
N PRO A 71 -11.90 5.90 5.76
CA PRO A 71 -10.74 5.28 5.13
C PRO A 71 -10.42 5.80 3.74
N ALA A 72 -11.46 6.09 2.94
CA ALA A 72 -11.26 6.61 1.58
C ALA A 72 -10.61 7.99 1.59
N SER A 73 -11.01 8.86 2.54
CA SER A 73 -10.43 10.20 2.64
C SER A 73 -8.96 10.16 3.05
N PHE A 74 -8.64 9.31 4.03
CA PHE A 74 -7.26 9.12 4.44
C PHE A 74 -6.42 8.56 3.29
N ALA A 75 -6.95 7.57 2.56
CA ALA A 75 -6.26 6.95 1.43
C ALA A 75 -5.98 7.97 0.31
N ASP A 76 -6.92 8.87 0.02
CA ASP A 76 -6.71 9.91 -0.99
C ASP A 76 -5.58 10.84 -0.61
N MET A 77 -5.53 11.28 0.64
CA MET A 77 -4.45 12.12 1.12
C MET A 77 -3.11 11.40 1.09
N PHE A 78 -3.10 10.14 1.52
CA PHE A 78 -1.89 9.33 1.53
C PHE A 78 -1.37 9.09 0.12
N ARG A 79 -2.27 8.79 -0.82
CA ARG A 79 -1.90 8.54 -2.22
C ARG A 79 -1.11 9.70 -2.82
N LEU A 80 -1.58 10.92 -2.61
CA LEU A 80 -0.89 12.10 -3.11
C LEU A 80 0.51 12.23 -2.51
N ARG A 81 0.64 11.96 -1.21
CA ARG A 81 1.94 11.99 -0.54
C ARG A 81 2.86 10.91 -1.06
N MET A 82 2.35 9.70 -1.21
CA MET A 82 3.14 8.58 -1.70
C MET A 82 3.67 8.83 -3.11
N ILE A 83 2.85 9.30 -4.01
CA ILE A 83 3.27 9.60 -5.39
C ILE A 83 4.36 10.66 -5.38
N ARG A 84 4.22 11.67 -4.53
CA ARG A 84 5.19 12.76 -4.42
C ARG A 84 6.53 12.30 -3.84
N GLU A 85 6.48 11.44 -2.83
CA GLU A 85 7.67 11.10 -2.03
C GLU A 85 8.41 9.85 -2.54
N THR A 86 7.78 8.98 -3.34
CA THR A 86 8.38 7.68 -3.67
C THR A 86 8.41 7.49 -5.14
N ALA A 87 8.17 7.94 -6.06
CA ALA A 87 8.19 7.57 -7.49
C ALA A 87 7.44 6.26 -7.80
N ALA A 88 6.72 5.71 -6.82
CA ALA A 88 5.92 4.52 -7.06
C ALA A 88 4.58 4.89 -7.71
N ILE A 89 4.00 3.90 -8.40
CA ILE A 89 2.67 4.04 -8.97
C ILE A 89 1.66 3.53 -7.94
N TRP A 90 0.58 4.27 -7.75
CA TRP A 90 -0.50 3.85 -6.87
C TRP A 90 -1.35 2.77 -7.53
N ALA A 91 -1.69 1.75 -6.76
CA ALA A 91 -2.68 0.76 -7.15
C ALA A 91 -3.59 0.47 -5.98
N ASP A 92 -4.86 0.27 -6.24
CA ASP A 92 -5.80 -0.19 -5.22
C ASP A 92 -5.62 -1.68 -4.98
N THR A 93 -5.90 -2.13 -3.77
CA THR A 93 -5.70 -3.52 -3.40
C THR A 93 -6.68 -4.47 -4.06
N ASP A 94 -7.70 -3.98 -4.73
CA ASP A 94 -8.65 -4.82 -5.47
C ASP A 94 -8.38 -4.84 -6.98
N MET A 95 -7.29 -4.23 -7.43
CA MET A 95 -6.90 -4.27 -8.84
C MET A 95 -6.06 -5.50 -9.12
N LEU A 96 -6.32 -6.12 -10.28
CA LEU A 96 -5.48 -7.21 -10.79
C LEU A 96 -4.60 -6.69 -11.92
N CYS A 97 -3.38 -7.16 -11.90
CA CYS A 97 -2.44 -6.85 -12.97
C CYS A 97 -2.62 -7.79 -14.16
#